data_c6d99fbc77750cf8085a68e2a6b6a379
#
_entry.id   c6d99fbc77750cf8085a68e2a6b6a379
#
_cell.length_a   1.000
_cell.length_b   1.000
_cell.length_c   1.000
_cell.angle_alpha   90.00
_cell.angle_beta   90.00
_cell.angle_gamma   90.00
#
_symmetry.space_group_name_H-M   'P 1'
#
loop_
_entity.id
_entity.type
_entity.pdbx_description
1 polymer ?
#
loop_
_entity_poly.entity_id
_entity_poly.type
_entity_poly.pdbx_seq_one_letter_code
_entity_poly.pdbx_strand_id
1 'polypeptide(L)'
;MLKEDNVMYFENTKVENIVVDQEFLTNILKKHGLECHGAWDYDRMTFDRRFDVREGRFYLRVFCEAISGDVGAHDATLKILKPVIGKYYYPHGVEYTDEVFPSHLVKDCEQILAAVAKDLAQYGIQQA
;
A
#
# COMPACT_ATOMS: atom_id res chain seq x y z
N MET A 1 1.19 5.56 -13.29
CA MET A 1 1.91 4.30 -13.07
C MET A 1 3.28 4.58 -12.49
N LEU A 2 3.65 3.86 -11.45
CA LEU A 2 4.95 4.03 -10.82
C LEU A 2 6.00 3.22 -11.56
N LYS A 3 7.16 3.84 -11.84
CA LYS A 3 8.29 3.14 -12.42
C LYS A 3 9.08 2.47 -11.32
N GLU A 4 9.71 1.35 -11.62
CA GLU A 4 10.43 0.57 -10.63
C GLU A 4 11.56 1.37 -9.97
N ASP A 5 12.29 2.18 -10.73
CA ASP A 5 13.39 3.00 -10.23
C ASP A 5 12.93 4.26 -9.49
N ASN A 6 11.61 4.55 -9.49
CA ASN A 6 11.04 5.72 -8.83
C ASN A 6 10.24 5.34 -7.58
N VAL A 7 10.55 4.20 -7.01
CA VAL A 7 9.86 3.70 -5.83
C VAL A 7 10.84 3.36 -4.72
N MET A 8 10.35 3.40 -3.50
CA MET A 8 11.09 2.97 -2.32
C MET A 8 10.23 1.98 -1.56
N TYR A 9 10.79 0.80 -1.29
CA TYR A 9 10.09 -0.22 -0.52
C TYR A 9 10.31 -0.01 0.97
N PHE A 10 9.26 -0.23 1.74
CA PHE A 10 9.34 -0.18 3.20
C PHE A 10 9.74 -1.55 3.73
N GLU A 11 10.90 -1.59 4.37
CA GLU A 11 11.42 -2.82 4.97
C GLU A 11 10.96 -2.95 6.42
N ASN A 12 10.88 -4.18 6.88
CA ASN A 12 10.60 -4.48 8.30
C ASN A 12 9.30 -3.90 8.83
N THR A 13 8.30 -3.77 7.96
CA THR A 13 6.97 -3.37 8.41
C THR A 13 6.29 -4.54 9.09
N LYS A 14 5.34 -4.24 9.96
CA LYS A 14 4.57 -5.27 10.64
C LYS A 14 3.36 -5.72 9.84
N VAL A 15 3.19 -5.22 8.63
CA VAL A 15 2.07 -5.59 7.75
C VAL A 15 2.45 -6.61 6.69
N GLU A 16 3.71 -6.62 6.28
CA GLU A 16 4.16 -7.55 5.24
C GLU A 16 3.94 -8.99 5.66
N ASN A 17 3.40 -9.80 4.75
CA ASN A 17 3.09 -11.22 4.94
C ASN A 17 1.91 -11.53 5.87
N ILE A 18 1.20 -10.51 6.34
CA ILE A 18 -0.05 -10.75 7.05
C ILE A 18 -1.07 -11.35 6.07
N VAL A 19 -1.78 -12.36 6.53
CA VAL A 19 -2.85 -13.02 5.77
C VAL A 19 -4.17 -12.66 6.44
N VAL A 20 -5.08 -12.11 5.67
CA VAL A 20 -6.31 -11.55 6.22
C VAL A 20 -7.44 -11.59 5.20
N ASP A 21 -8.67 -11.68 5.68
CA ASP A 21 -9.89 -11.61 4.87
C ASP A 21 -9.96 -10.29 4.09
N GLN A 22 -10.36 -10.38 2.82
CA GLN A 22 -10.42 -9.24 1.91
C GLN A 22 -11.27 -8.09 2.44
N GLU A 23 -12.50 -8.38 2.88
CA GLU A 23 -13.39 -7.31 3.32
C GLU A 23 -12.89 -6.67 4.61
N PHE A 24 -12.38 -7.46 5.52
CA PHE A 24 -11.84 -6.96 6.76
C PHE A 24 -10.65 -6.04 6.51
N LEU A 25 -9.72 -6.47 5.66
CA LEU A 25 -8.55 -5.67 5.30
C LEU A 25 -8.97 -4.38 4.60
N THR A 26 -9.91 -4.47 3.67
CA THR A 26 -10.40 -3.30 2.93
C THR A 26 -10.92 -2.23 3.91
N ASN A 27 -11.68 -2.63 4.91
CA ASN A 27 -12.22 -1.70 5.90
C ASN A 27 -11.12 -1.09 6.78
N ILE A 28 -10.15 -1.90 7.19
CA ILE A 28 -9.02 -1.40 7.99
C ILE A 28 -8.20 -0.39 7.20
N LEU A 29 -7.84 -0.73 5.97
CA LEU A 29 -7.02 0.16 5.13
C LEU A 29 -7.74 1.45 4.80
N LYS A 30 -9.05 1.38 4.57
CA LYS A 30 -9.86 2.57 4.30
C LYS A 30 -9.82 3.57 5.45
N LYS A 31 -9.80 3.10 6.67
CA LYS A 31 -9.68 3.97 7.85
C LYS A 31 -8.41 4.81 7.82
N HIS A 32 -7.38 4.33 7.15
CA HIS A 32 -6.10 5.01 7.05
C HIS A 32 -5.91 5.68 5.68
N GLY A 33 -6.99 5.82 4.92
CA GLY A 33 -6.95 6.50 3.63
C GLY A 33 -6.38 5.66 2.50
N LEU A 34 -6.19 4.37 2.72
CA LEU A 34 -5.70 3.44 1.69
C LEU A 34 -6.90 2.76 1.04
N GLU A 35 -7.13 3.05 -0.22
CA GLU A 35 -8.31 2.55 -0.94
C GLU A 35 -7.90 1.89 -2.24
N CYS A 36 -8.70 0.93 -2.67
CA CYS A 36 -8.53 0.28 -3.96
C CYS A 36 -9.19 1.13 -5.03
N HIS A 37 -8.39 1.70 -5.91
CA HIS A 37 -8.87 2.55 -6.99
C HIS A 37 -8.65 1.83 -8.32
N GLY A 38 -9.72 1.44 -8.97
CA GLY A 38 -9.66 0.96 -10.33
C GLY A 38 -9.25 -0.49 -10.48
N ALA A 39 -8.21 -0.75 -11.26
CA ALA A 39 -7.89 -2.08 -11.73
C ALA A 39 -7.53 -3.08 -10.64
N TRP A 40 -8.15 -4.22 -10.69
CA TRP A 40 -7.84 -5.38 -9.87
C TRP A 40 -8.01 -6.64 -10.71
N ASP A 41 -7.37 -7.71 -10.28
CA ASP A 41 -7.49 -9.03 -10.89
C ASP A 41 -8.16 -10.00 -9.93
N TYR A 42 -8.45 -11.20 -10.40
CA TYR A 42 -9.02 -12.24 -9.54
C TYR A 42 -8.14 -12.55 -8.34
N ASP A 43 -6.82 -12.40 -8.49
CA ASP A 43 -5.86 -12.80 -7.48
C ASP A 43 -5.02 -11.65 -6.93
N ARG A 44 -5.32 -10.41 -7.30
CA ARG A 44 -4.55 -9.24 -6.85
C ARG A 44 -5.44 -8.09 -6.49
N MET A 45 -4.99 -7.33 -5.51
CA MET A 45 -5.67 -6.12 -5.09
C MET A 45 -4.62 -5.11 -4.62
N THR A 46 -4.81 -3.84 -4.99
CA THR A 46 -3.86 -2.79 -4.65
C THR A 46 -4.59 -1.65 -3.96
N PHE A 47 -4.04 -1.20 -2.84
CA PHE A 47 -4.60 -0.09 -2.07
C PHE A 47 -3.62 1.06 -2.09
N ASP A 48 -4.13 2.27 -2.39
CA ASP A 48 -3.31 3.47 -2.52
C ASP A 48 -3.80 4.57 -1.59
N ARG A 49 -2.84 5.34 -1.07
CA ARG A 49 -3.13 6.64 -0.48
C ARG A 49 -2.26 7.68 -1.17
N ARG A 50 -2.91 8.74 -1.67
CA ARG A 50 -2.25 9.85 -2.35
C ARG A 50 -1.79 10.90 -1.35
N PHE A 51 -0.60 11.41 -1.59
CA PHE A 51 -0.04 12.53 -0.83
C PHE A 51 0.36 13.64 -1.78
N ASP A 52 -0.20 14.82 -1.59
CA ASP A 52 0.21 16.01 -2.30
C ASP A 52 1.00 16.86 -1.33
N VAL A 53 2.30 16.88 -1.49
CA VAL A 53 3.22 17.63 -0.65
C VAL A 53 4.00 18.61 -1.50
N ARG A 54 4.78 19.48 -0.85
CA ARG A 54 5.54 20.51 -1.55
C ARG A 54 6.45 19.94 -2.64
N GLU A 55 7.01 18.77 -2.39
CA GLU A 55 7.95 18.13 -3.31
C GLU A 55 7.28 17.39 -4.46
N GLY A 56 5.94 17.27 -4.44
CA GLY A 56 5.20 16.65 -5.53
C GLY A 56 4.10 15.73 -5.05
N ARG A 57 3.62 14.88 -5.98
CA ARG A 57 2.58 13.91 -5.69
C ARG A 57 3.20 12.54 -5.50
N PHE A 58 2.81 11.90 -4.41
CA PHE A 58 3.30 10.58 -4.06
C PHE A 58 2.14 9.65 -3.74
N TYR A 59 2.39 8.35 -3.84
CA TYR A 59 1.43 7.32 -3.45
C TYR A 59 2.09 6.31 -2.54
N LEU A 60 1.45 6.08 -1.40
CA LEU A 60 1.75 4.91 -0.58
C LEU A 60 0.89 3.77 -1.12
N ARG A 61 1.51 2.67 -1.48
CA ARG A 61 0.83 1.56 -2.13
C ARG A 61 1.06 0.27 -1.40
N VAL A 62 -0.03 -0.44 -1.12
CA VAL A 62 -0.01 -1.74 -0.48
C VAL A 62 -0.55 -2.75 -1.48
N PHE A 63 0.31 -3.65 -1.91
CA PHE A 63 -0.05 -4.73 -2.83
C PHE A 63 -0.48 -5.94 -2.03
N CYS A 64 -1.53 -6.62 -2.48
CA CYS A 64 -2.00 -7.84 -1.86
C CYS A 64 -2.23 -8.89 -2.94
N GLU A 65 -1.99 -10.15 -2.60
CA GLU A 65 -2.30 -11.26 -3.49
C GLU A 65 -3.26 -12.22 -2.79
N ALA A 66 -4.21 -12.75 -3.55
CA ALA A 66 -5.15 -13.73 -3.03
C ALA A 66 -4.45 -15.09 -2.92
N ILE A 67 -4.47 -15.66 -1.73
CA ILE A 67 -3.97 -17.01 -1.52
C ILE A 67 -5.10 -18.04 -1.55
N SER A 68 -6.34 -17.57 -1.48
CA SER A 68 -7.54 -18.37 -1.68
C SER A 68 -8.70 -17.46 -2.02
N GLY A 69 -9.74 -18.02 -2.63
CA GLY A 69 -10.93 -17.25 -2.99
C GLY A 69 -10.73 -16.39 -4.23
N ASP A 70 -11.67 -15.52 -4.47
CA ASP A 70 -11.74 -14.67 -5.66
C ASP A 70 -11.99 -13.22 -5.23
N VAL A 71 -11.09 -12.33 -5.60
CA VAL A 71 -11.22 -10.88 -5.29
C VAL A 71 -12.54 -10.35 -5.84
N GLY A 72 -12.91 -10.74 -7.05
CA GLY A 72 -14.16 -10.29 -7.67
C GLY A 72 -15.41 -10.72 -6.91
N ALA A 73 -15.36 -11.86 -6.25
CA ALA A 73 -16.47 -12.36 -5.44
C ALA A 73 -16.42 -11.84 -3.99
N HIS A 74 -15.44 -11.02 -3.66
CA HIS A 74 -15.24 -10.44 -2.32
C HIS A 74 -15.04 -11.48 -1.21
N ASP A 75 -14.56 -12.67 -1.58
CA ASP A 75 -14.35 -13.75 -0.62
C ASP A 75 -12.90 -14.20 -0.53
N ALA A 76 -11.99 -13.40 -1.08
CA ALA A 76 -10.59 -13.77 -1.08
C ALA A 76 -9.95 -13.63 0.30
N THR A 77 -8.96 -14.48 0.54
CA THR A 77 -8.02 -14.31 1.64
C THR A 77 -6.76 -13.73 1.03
N LEU A 78 -6.36 -12.57 1.52
CA LEU A 78 -5.27 -11.80 0.96
C LEU A 78 -4.00 -11.89 1.81
N LYS A 79 -2.86 -11.94 1.13
CA LYS A 79 -1.56 -11.80 1.75
C LYS A 79 -1.01 -10.43 1.39
N ILE A 80 -0.61 -9.65 2.38
CA ILE A 80 -0.03 -8.33 2.18
C ILE A 80 1.43 -8.48 1.76
N LEU A 81 1.79 -7.83 0.67
CA LEU A 81 3.16 -7.82 0.18
C LEU A 81 3.89 -6.57 0.71
N LYS A 82 5.16 -6.43 0.36
CA LYS A 82 5.98 -5.32 0.84
C LYS A 82 5.40 -3.99 0.37
N PRO A 83 5.07 -3.05 1.28
CA PRO A 83 4.56 -1.75 0.88
C PRO A 83 5.62 -0.90 0.19
N VAL A 84 5.16 0.03 -0.63
CA VAL A 84 6.04 0.88 -1.42
C VAL A 84 5.51 2.29 -1.46
N ILE A 85 6.42 3.27 -1.55
CA ILE A 85 6.08 4.64 -1.87
C ILE A 85 6.69 4.98 -3.23
N GLY A 86 5.93 5.69 -4.06
CA GLY A 86 6.40 6.12 -5.36
C GLY A 86 5.97 7.53 -5.67
N LYS A 87 6.76 8.21 -6.48
CA LYS A 87 6.44 9.54 -6.94
C LYS A 87 5.69 9.45 -8.27
N TYR A 88 4.62 10.23 -8.39
CA TYR A 88 3.84 10.28 -9.62
C TYR A 88 4.50 11.23 -10.62
N TYR A 89 4.57 10.78 -11.87
CA TYR A 89 5.07 11.60 -12.97
C TYR A 89 4.00 11.71 -14.04
N TYR A 90 3.82 12.90 -14.55
CA TYR A 90 2.93 13.10 -15.68
C TYR A 90 3.55 12.52 -16.95
N PRO A 91 2.71 12.10 -17.91
CA PRO A 91 3.22 11.51 -19.15
C PRO A 91 4.20 12.40 -19.92
N HIS A 92 4.03 13.73 -19.79
CA HIS A 92 4.94 14.70 -20.41
C HIS A 92 5.94 15.22 -19.40
N GLY A 93 6.14 14.47 -18.36
CA GLY A 93 6.83 14.93 -17.21
C GLY A 93 8.30 15.23 -17.40
N VAL A 94 8.79 16.00 -16.47
CA VAL A 94 10.19 16.30 -16.35
C VAL A 94 10.95 15.02 -16.07
N GLU A 95 12.12 14.87 -16.66
CA GLU A 95 13.00 13.75 -16.35
C GLU A 95 13.60 13.95 -14.97
N TYR A 96 13.55 12.89 -14.19
CA TYR A 96 14.14 12.90 -12.85
C TYR A 96 15.28 11.90 -12.80
N THR A 97 16.43 12.38 -12.42
CA THR A 97 17.62 11.54 -12.36
C THR A 97 17.89 11.04 -10.96
N ASP A 98 17.52 11.83 -9.96
CA ASP A 98 17.75 11.47 -8.56
C ASP A 98 16.48 11.68 -7.76
N GLU A 99 15.87 10.58 -7.32
CA GLU A 99 14.68 10.64 -6.51
C GLU A 99 15.03 10.57 -5.04
N VAL A 100 14.72 11.67 -4.36
CA VAL A 100 14.83 11.70 -2.90
C VAL A 100 13.42 11.82 -2.35
N PHE A 101 13.01 10.83 -1.59
CA PHE A 101 11.71 10.87 -0.94
C PHE A 101 11.81 11.74 0.30
N PRO A 102 10.90 12.73 0.46
CA PRO A 102 10.95 13.62 1.63
C PRO A 102 10.88 12.82 2.92
N SER A 103 11.77 13.12 3.86
CA SER A 103 11.83 12.37 5.11
C SER A 103 10.54 12.46 5.92
N HIS A 104 9.86 13.64 5.88
CA HIS A 104 8.58 13.79 6.58
C HIS A 104 7.52 12.88 5.99
N LEU A 105 7.52 12.69 4.68
CA LEU A 105 6.56 11.82 4.00
C LEU A 105 6.86 10.35 4.33
N VAL A 106 8.11 9.95 4.31
CA VAL A 106 8.52 8.58 4.66
C VAL A 106 8.09 8.26 6.09
N LYS A 107 8.30 9.19 7.02
CA LYS A 107 7.87 9.01 8.41
C LYS A 107 6.37 8.88 8.53
N ASP A 108 5.62 9.70 7.81
CA ASP A 108 4.16 9.64 7.81
C ASP A 108 3.68 8.28 7.31
N CYS A 109 4.27 7.77 6.25
CA CYS A 109 3.93 6.45 5.72
C CYS A 109 4.27 5.34 6.72
N GLU A 110 5.43 5.42 7.38
CA GLU A 110 5.81 4.46 8.39
C GLU A 110 4.81 4.44 9.55
N GLN A 111 4.35 5.62 9.96
CA GLN A 111 3.34 5.73 11.02
C GLN A 111 2.00 5.14 10.59
N ILE A 112 1.60 5.37 9.34
CA ILE A 112 0.37 4.80 8.80
C ILE A 112 0.46 3.27 8.79
N LEU A 113 1.55 2.72 8.32
CA LEU A 113 1.75 1.27 8.27
C LEU A 113 1.77 0.67 9.67
N ALA A 114 2.41 1.35 10.63
CA ALA A 114 2.41 0.90 12.02
C ALA A 114 1.00 0.93 12.62
N ALA A 115 0.21 1.96 12.30
CA ALA A 115 -1.16 2.06 12.76
C ALA A 115 -2.05 0.96 12.16
N VAL A 116 -1.85 0.65 10.89
CA VAL A 116 -2.55 -0.47 10.24
C VAL A 116 -2.22 -1.79 10.95
N ALA A 117 -0.94 -2.02 11.21
CA ALA A 117 -0.50 -3.24 11.90
C ALA A 117 -1.13 -3.34 13.29
N LYS A 118 -1.19 -2.22 14.00
CA LYS A 118 -1.80 -2.17 15.33
C LYS A 118 -3.29 -2.50 15.27
N ASP A 119 -4.01 -1.94 14.30
CA ASP A 119 -5.42 -2.22 14.13
C ASP A 119 -5.67 -3.69 13.83
N LEU A 120 -4.85 -4.28 12.96
CA LEU A 120 -4.97 -5.70 12.64
C LEU A 120 -4.70 -6.56 13.87
N ALA A 121 -3.67 -6.21 14.64
CA ALA A 121 -3.32 -6.96 15.85
C ALA A 121 -4.42 -6.94 16.90
N GLN A 122 -5.20 -5.85 17.01
CA GLN A 122 -6.33 -5.77 17.93
C GLN A 122 -7.38 -6.85 17.69
N TYR A 123 -7.45 -7.36 16.46
CA TYR A 123 -8.38 -8.42 16.08
C TYR A 123 -7.67 -9.77 15.98
N GLY A 124 -6.47 -9.89 16.54
CA GLY A 124 -5.73 -11.15 16.54
C GLY A 124 -5.00 -11.44 15.24
N ILE A 125 -4.93 -10.50 14.31
CA ILE A 125 -4.30 -10.68 13.02
C ILE A 125 -2.89 -10.09 13.07
N GLN A 126 -1.90 -10.94 12.98
CA GLN A 126 -0.50 -10.55 13.11
C GLN A 126 0.36 -11.26 12.09
N GLN A 127 1.56 -10.75 11.91
CA GLN A 127 2.60 -11.42 11.14
C GLN A 127 2.90 -12.78 11.75
N ALA A 128 2.99 -13.77 10.88
CA ALA A 128 3.32 -15.12 11.31
C ALA A 128 4.78 -15.20 11.81
#